data_d984e75f56ddcbe884e4d6f507d9cf16
#
_entry.id   d984e75f56ddcbe884e4d6f507d9cf16
#
_cell.length_a   1.000
_cell.length_b   1.000
_cell.length_c   1.000
_cell.angle_alpha   90.00
_cell.angle_beta   90.00
_cell.angle_gamma   90.00
#
_symmetry.space_group_name_H-M   'P 1'
#
loop_
_entity.id
_entity.type
_entity.pdbx_description
1 polymer ?
#
loop_
_entity_poly.entity_id
_entity_poly.type
_entity_poly.pdbx_seq_one_letter_code
_entity_poly.pdbx_strand_id
1 'polypeptide(L)'
;MNYSYVLSEEAIIDIDEIFEFGEYKFGNAQAIKYLIGLEEHFQKLSANPNIGRARNDIKKYLYSLPYISHIIFYRKLKDKLRIVRVLYGGRDLIRFLE
;
A
#
# COMPACT_ATOMS: atom_id res chain seq x y z
N MET A 1 -19.32 -9.83 4.12
CA MET A 1 -18.87 -8.89 5.14
C MET A 1 -17.54 -8.30 4.73
N ASN A 2 -17.40 -6.98 4.77
CA ASN A 2 -16.16 -6.31 4.37
C ASN A 2 -15.19 -6.26 5.54
N TYR A 3 -13.93 -6.53 5.26
CA TYR A 3 -12.88 -6.26 6.20
C TYR A 3 -12.69 -4.76 6.30
N SER A 4 -12.17 -4.29 7.42
CA SER A 4 -11.59 -2.95 7.52
C SER A 4 -10.09 -3.07 7.30
N TYR A 5 -9.41 -1.93 7.26
CA TYR A 5 -7.95 -1.93 7.23
C TYR A 5 -7.39 -0.93 8.23
N VAL A 6 -6.16 -1.17 8.65
CA VAL A 6 -5.40 -0.23 9.47
C VAL A 6 -4.08 0.03 8.76
N LEU A 7 -3.51 1.20 9.00
CA LEU A 7 -2.21 1.58 8.44
C LEU A 7 -1.14 1.48 9.52
N SER A 8 -0.01 0.87 9.18
CA SER A 8 1.15 0.91 10.05
C SER A 8 1.71 2.34 10.11
N GLU A 9 2.54 2.64 11.11
CA GLU A 9 3.20 3.94 11.18
C GLU A 9 4.05 4.19 9.94
N GLU A 10 4.78 3.20 9.48
CA GLU A 10 5.61 3.30 8.29
C GLU A 10 4.77 3.54 7.03
N ALA A 11 3.61 2.90 6.93
CA ALA A 11 2.70 3.12 5.80
C ALA A 11 2.18 4.56 5.78
N ILE A 12 1.88 5.12 6.94
CA ILE A 12 1.44 6.52 7.04
C ILE A 12 2.55 7.44 6.54
N ILE A 13 3.79 7.20 6.94
CA ILE A 13 4.94 7.99 6.48
C ILE A 13 5.12 7.82 4.97
N ASP A 14 5.01 6.59 4.46
CA ASP A 14 5.11 6.34 3.02
C ASP A 14 4.07 7.15 2.24
N ILE A 15 2.83 7.17 2.72
CA ILE A 15 1.73 7.89 2.06
C ILE A 15 1.98 9.39 2.06
N ASP A 16 2.46 9.94 3.18
CA ASP A 16 2.81 11.36 3.25
C ASP A 16 3.90 11.71 2.25
N GLU A 17 4.94 10.87 2.13
CA GLU A 17 6.02 11.09 1.17
C GLU A 17 5.53 10.99 -0.26
N ILE A 18 4.64 10.05 -0.54
CA ILE A 18 4.03 9.90 -1.87
C ILE A 18 3.28 11.17 -2.23
N PHE A 19 2.52 11.72 -1.29
CA PHE A 19 1.76 12.95 -1.52
C PHE A 19 2.69 14.14 -1.77
N GLU A 20 3.70 14.31 -0.92
CA GLU A 20 4.65 15.42 -1.06
C GLU A 20 5.38 15.36 -2.39
N PHE A 21 5.87 14.18 -2.77
CA PHE A 21 6.56 14.01 -4.04
C PHE A 21 5.62 14.29 -5.22
N GLY A 22 4.39 13.77 -5.15
CA GLY A 22 3.40 13.97 -6.20
C GLY A 22 3.02 15.42 -6.35
N GLU A 23 2.84 16.13 -5.23
CA GLU A 23 2.52 17.54 -5.22
C GLU A 23 3.63 18.37 -5.86
N TYR A 24 4.88 18.08 -5.49
CA TYR A 24 6.04 18.75 -6.06
C TYR A 24 6.18 18.48 -7.55
N LYS A 25 6.02 17.22 -7.98
CA LYS A 25 6.29 16.80 -9.35
C LYS A 25 5.14 17.09 -10.31
N PHE A 26 3.90 16.91 -9.88
CA PHE A 26 2.72 16.93 -10.74
C PHE A 26 1.65 17.93 -10.35
N GLY A 27 1.81 18.60 -9.21
CA GLY A 27 0.84 19.55 -8.69
C GLY A 27 -0.16 18.91 -7.72
N ASN A 28 -0.86 19.78 -6.99
CA ASN A 28 -1.75 19.38 -5.91
C ASN A 28 -2.92 18.51 -6.39
N ALA A 29 -3.59 18.92 -7.48
CA ALA A 29 -4.74 18.18 -7.98
C ALA A 29 -4.39 16.73 -8.34
N GLN A 30 -3.26 16.52 -9.00
CA GLN A 30 -2.83 15.20 -9.41
C GLN A 30 -2.42 14.37 -8.19
N ALA A 31 -1.78 14.99 -7.21
CA ALA A 31 -1.38 14.30 -5.97
C ALA A 31 -2.60 13.82 -5.20
N ILE A 32 -3.64 14.65 -5.10
CA ILE A 32 -4.90 14.27 -4.44
C ILE A 32 -5.55 13.09 -5.17
N LYS A 33 -5.60 13.16 -6.50
CA LYS A 33 -6.18 12.10 -7.31
C LYS A 33 -5.46 10.77 -7.10
N TYR A 34 -4.12 10.83 -6.99
CA TYR A 34 -3.31 9.63 -6.74
C TYR A 34 -3.65 8.99 -5.39
N LEU A 35 -3.80 9.81 -4.35
CA LEU A 35 -4.17 9.31 -3.02
C LEU A 35 -5.56 8.72 -2.99
N ILE A 36 -6.52 9.33 -3.69
CA ILE A 36 -7.88 8.80 -3.76
C ILE A 36 -7.86 7.40 -4.39
N GLY A 37 -7.11 7.23 -5.48
CA GLY A 37 -6.98 5.93 -6.12
C GLY A 37 -6.29 4.89 -5.23
N LEU A 38 -5.30 5.33 -4.45
CA LEU A 38 -4.62 4.45 -3.50
C LEU A 38 -5.60 3.98 -2.43
N GLU A 39 -6.39 4.88 -1.87
CA GLU A 39 -7.38 4.51 -0.87
C GLU A 39 -8.44 3.56 -1.44
N GLU A 40 -8.86 3.77 -2.67
CA GLU A 40 -9.79 2.86 -3.33
C GLU A 40 -9.22 1.45 -3.41
N HIS A 41 -7.91 1.32 -3.61
CA HIS A 41 -7.25 0.02 -3.61
C HIS A 41 -7.23 -0.61 -2.21
N PHE A 42 -7.04 0.20 -1.17
CA PHE A 42 -7.16 -0.31 0.20
C PHE A 42 -8.57 -0.85 0.46
N GLN A 43 -9.60 -0.15 -0.02
CA GLN A 43 -10.97 -0.60 0.13
C GLN A 43 -11.25 -1.90 -0.63
N LYS A 44 -10.71 -2.02 -1.84
CA LYS A 44 -10.83 -3.27 -2.61
C LYS A 44 -10.17 -4.44 -1.89
N LEU A 45 -9.00 -4.22 -1.31
CA LEU A 45 -8.31 -5.25 -0.54
C LEU A 45 -9.11 -5.63 0.70
N SER A 46 -9.75 -4.65 1.35
CA SER A 46 -10.58 -4.92 2.52
C SER A 46 -11.78 -5.78 2.17
N ALA A 47 -12.37 -5.54 1.01
CA ALA A 47 -13.52 -6.31 0.54
C ALA A 47 -13.11 -7.70 0.04
N ASN A 48 -11.90 -7.84 -0.50
CA ASN A 48 -11.39 -9.11 -1.02
C ASN A 48 -9.89 -9.25 -0.75
N PRO A 49 -9.53 -9.72 0.45
CA PRO A 49 -8.10 -9.81 0.84
C PRO A 49 -7.27 -10.75 -0.02
N ASN A 50 -7.88 -11.57 -0.84
CA ASN A 50 -7.19 -12.57 -1.65
C ASN A 50 -6.78 -12.08 -3.03
N ILE A 51 -7.09 -10.83 -3.40
CA ILE A 51 -6.72 -10.33 -4.73
C ILE A 51 -5.23 -10.02 -4.87
N GLY A 52 -4.54 -9.84 -3.76
CA GLY A 52 -3.09 -9.63 -3.78
C GLY A 52 -2.32 -10.93 -3.92
N ARG A 53 -1.04 -10.78 -4.17
CA ARG A 53 -0.12 -11.91 -4.38
C ARG A 53 0.66 -12.20 -3.11
N ALA A 54 0.77 -13.47 -2.73
CA ALA A 54 1.64 -13.87 -1.62
C ALA A 54 3.11 -13.58 -1.97
N ARG A 55 3.83 -13.00 -1.04
CA ARG A 55 5.24 -12.60 -1.23
C ARG A 55 6.14 -13.36 -0.27
N ASN A 56 6.04 -14.69 -0.30
CA ASN A 56 6.93 -15.54 0.51
C ASN A 56 8.40 -15.42 0.11
N ASP A 57 8.65 -14.92 -1.10
CA ASP A 57 9.99 -14.58 -1.57
C ASP A 57 10.65 -13.48 -0.73
N ILE A 58 9.85 -12.63 -0.08
CA ILE A 58 10.34 -11.54 0.77
C ILE A 58 10.15 -11.91 2.24
N LYS A 59 8.91 -12.22 2.63
CA LYS A 59 8.59 -12.50 4.03
C LYS A 59 7.32 -13.33 4.11
N LYS A 60 7.30 -14.30 5.03
CA LYS A 60 6.14 -15.15 5.23
C LYS A 60 4.91 -14.34 5.66
N TYR A 61 3.76 -14.67 5.09
CA TYR A 61 2.47 -14.00 5.36
C TYR A 61 2.39 -12.56 4.87
N LEU A 62 3.32 -12.14 4.02
CA LEU A 62 3.28 -10.84 3.39
C LEU A 62 2.62 -10.96 2.01
N TYR A 63 1.74 -10.01 1.69
CA TYR A 63 1.03 -9.94 0.40
C TYR A 63 1.27 -8.61 -0.25
N SER A 64 1.12 -8.54 -1.56
CA SER A 64 1.30 -7.29 -2.29
C SER A 64 0.27 -7.11 -3.38
N LEU A 65 -0.04 -5.85 -3.66
CA LEU A 65 -0.89 -5.44 -4.78
C LEU A 65 -0.29 -4.19 -5.42
N PRO A 66 0.00 -4.22 -6.73
CA PRO A 66 0.52 -3.03 -7.40
C PRO A 66 -0.55 -1.94 -7.52
N TYR A 67 -0.11 -0.69 -7.43
CA TYR A 67 -0.92 0.47 -7.73
C TYR A 67 -0.06 1.48 -8.47
N ILE A 68 -0.22 1.57 -9.77
CA ILE A 68 0.52 2.46 -10.67
C ILE A 68 2.05 2.31 -10.45
N SER A 69 2.71 3.33 -9.84
CA SER A 69 4.16 3.28 -9.62
C SER A 69 4.55 2.68 -8.28
N HIS A 70 3.60 2.33 -7.45
CA HIS A 70 3.83 1.85 -6.09
C HIS A 70 3.32 0.43 -5.90
N ILE A 71 3.78 -0.21 -4.84
CA ILE A 71 3.31 -1.53 -4.44
C ILE A 71 2.81 -1.44 -3.00
N ILE A 72 1.58 -1.90 -2.79
CA ILE A 72 0.96 -1.96 -1.48
C ILE A 72 1.33 -3.31 -0.87
N PHE A 73 2.00 -3.28 0.28
CA PHE A 73 2.32 -4.50 1.03
C PHE A 73 1.39 -4.58 2.23
N TYR A 74 0.79 -5.76 2.44
CA TYR A 74 -0.20 -5.91 3.50
C TYR A 74 -0.15 -7.30 4.12
N ARG A 75 -0.71 -7.40 5.34
CA ARG A 75 -0.92 -8.67 6.05
C ARG A 75 -2.40 -8.84 6.33
N LYS A 76 -2.82 -10.09 6.33
CA LYS A 76 -4.19 -10.44 6.72
C LYS A 76 -4.19 -10.69 8.22
N LEU A 77 -4.99 -9.91 8.95
CA LEU A 77 -5.24 -10.16 10.36
C LEU A 77 -6.56 -10.91 10.49
N LYS A 78 -6.99 -11.21 11.70
CA LYS A 78 -8.18 -12.04 11.92
C LYS A 78 -9.43 -11.46 11.28
N ASP A 79 -9.64 -10.15 11.44
CA ASP A 79 -10.88 -9.48 11.02
C ASP A 79 -10.63 -8.21 10.19
N LYS A 80 -9.39 -7.95 9.80
CA LYS A 80 -9.01 -6.75 9.06
C LYS A 80 -7.68 -6.96 8.36
N LEU A 81 -7.29 -5.99 7.56
CA LEU A 81 -5.98 -5.94 6.93
C LEU A 81 -5.09 -4.93 7.63
N ARG A 82 -3.80 -5.20 7.65
CA ARG A 82 -2.81 -4.21 8.03
C ARG A 82 -2.02 -3.84 6.78
N ILE A 83 -2.10 -2.58 6.40
CA ILE A 83 -1.26 -2.05 5.32
C ILE A 83 0.10 -1.77 5.93
N VAL A 84 1.10 -2.54 5.51
CA VAL A 84 2.43 -2.54 6.15
C VAL A 84 3.32 -1.47 5.55
N ARG A 85 3.37 -1.38 4.23
CA ARG A 85 4.18 -0.40 3.51
C ARG A 85 3.51 -0.08 2.18
N VAL A 86 3.79 1.12 1.65
CA VAL A 86 3.47 1.49 0.27
C VAL A 86 4.76 2.02 -0.32
N LEU A 87 5.40 1.22 -1.18
CA LEU A 87 6.76 1.51 -1.66
C LEU A 87 6.78 1.69 -3.16
N TYR A 88 7.64 2.59 -3.62
CA TYR A 88 7.90 2.77 -5.04
C TYR A 88 8.47 1.46 -5.62
N GLY A 89 7.88 0.97 -6.71
CA GLY A 89 8.21 -0.34 -7.27
C GLY A 89 9.62 -0.47 -7.84
N GLY A 90 10.31 0.67 -8.08
CA GLY A 90 11.68 0.66 -8.56
C GLY A 90 12.74 0.55 -7.48
N ARG A 91 12.33 0.49 -6.21
CA ARG A 91 13.26 0.37 -5.09
C ARG A 91 13.73 -1.07 -4.88
N ASP A 92 14.81 -1.21 -4.11
CA ASP A 92 15.19 -2.50 -3.54
C ASP A 92 14.21 -2.79 -2.38
N LEU A 93 13.14 -3.49 -2.71
CA LEU A 93 12.02 -3.71 -1.77
C LEU A 93 12.43 -4.52 -0.54
N ILE A 94 13.37 -5.44 -0.70
CA ILE A 94 13.79 -6.30 0.41
C ILE A 94 14.34 -5.47 1.57
N ARG A 95 15.13 -4.43 1.27
CA ARG A 95 15.71 -3.55 2.28
C ARG A 95 14.66 -2.87 3.17
N PHE A 96 13.50 -2.57 2.59
CA PHE A 96 12.46 -1.85 3.30
C PHE A 96 11.48 -2.74 4.03
N LEU A 97 11.54 -4.04 3.78
CA LEU A 97 10.54 -4.99 4.29
C LEU A 97 11.10 -6.01 5.28
N GLU A 98 12.40 -6.00 5.51
CA GLU A 98 13.02 -6.88 6.48
C GLU A 98 12.68 -6.53 7.93
#